data_b3a3d11f313433147c6df38f5a3f2efa
#
_entry.id   b3a3d11f313433147c6df38f5a3f2efa
#
_cell.length_a   1.000
_cell.length_b   1.000
_cell.length_c   1.000
_cell.angle_alpha   90.00
_cell.angle_beta   90.00
_cell.angle_gamma   90.00
#
_symmetry.space_group_name_H-M   'P 1'
#
loop_
_entity.id
_entity.type
_entity.pdbx_description
1 polymer ?
#
loop_
_entity_poly.entity_id
_entity_poly.type
_entity_poly.pdbx_seq_one_letter_code
_entity_poly.pdbx_strand_id
1 'polypeptide(L)'
;MPRSPDRRVQRTRQLLQDAMIAMIIEKGYDATTVQDIIDRAHVGRATFYAHFADKETLFHSRLEDLRTFLRDHQRRAPGSLGFSLVLLEHARDNLTLWQRIAGRESGAFALQRIERLIADLAAVDVKAWGFKGTAEQRELAVQYIAGGFMAVLTWWVDRGAKLPPPDIDALFRRLVMRGLQGATSLTWRSRAREVRLGP
;
A
#
# COMPACT_ATOMS: atom_id res chain seq x y z
N MET A 1 -6.14 11.12 37.94
CA MET A 1 -6.14 9.69 37.61
C MET A 1 -4.88 9.37 36.85
N PRO A 2 -4.03 8.40 37.27
CA PRO A 2 -2.85 8.03 36.53
C PRO A 2 -3.29 7.42 35.19
N ARG A 3 -2.76 7.95 34.08
CA ARG A 3 -2.97 7.39 32.73
C ARG A 3 -2.38 5.99 32.70
N SER A 4 -3.14 5.01 32.21
CA SER A 4 -2.64 3.63 32.08
C SER A 4 -1.35 3.62 31.25
N PRO A 5 -0.38 2.74 31.57
CA PRO A 5 0.88 2.60 30.82
C PRO A 5 0.63 2.47 29.31
N ASP A 6 -0.41 1.79 28.91
CA ASP A 6 -0.84 1.57 27.53
C ASP A 6 -1.17 2.89 26.79
N ARG A 7 -1.91 3.83 27.41
CA ARG A 7 -2.22 5.13 26.78
C ARG A 7 -0.98 5.99 26.55
N ARG A 8 0.02 5.92 27.43
CA ARG A 8 1.28 6.65 27.28
C ARG A 8 2.10 6.07 26.12
N VAL A 9 2.17 4.75 26.03
CA VAL A 9 2.84 4.02 24.94
C VAL A 9 2.21 4.39 23.60
N GLN A 10 0.89 4.29 23.49
CA GLN A 10 0.16 4.62 22.26
C GLN A 10 0.36 6.07 21.85
N ARG A 11 0.31 7.02 22.80
CA ARG A 11 0.57 8.43 22.51
C ARG A 11 1.96 8.68 21.98
N THR A 12 2.98 8.04 22.56
CA THR A 12 4.37 8.17 22.08
C THR A 12 4.53 7.59 20.67
N ARG A 13 3.92 6.43 20.40
CA ARG A 13 3.92 5.84 19.04
C ARG A 13 3.28 6.79 18.03
N GLN A 14 2.14 7.39 18.36
CA GLN A 14 1.46 8.34 17.49
C GLN A 14 2.32 9.58 17.23
N LEU A 15 2.95 10.17 18.25
CA LEU A 15 3.84 11.32 18.09
C LEU A 15 5.00 11.02 17.13
N LEU A 16 5.60 9.82 17.23
CA LEU A 16 6.67 9.39 16.34
C LEU A 16 6.18 9.15 14.90
N GLN A 17 5.00 8.56 14.74
CA GLN A 17 4.37 8.38 13.42
C GLN A 17 4.04 9.72 12.76
N ASP A 18 3.47 10.67 13.49
CA ASP A 18 3.12 12.00 12.97
C ASP A 18 4.38 12.81 12.62
N ALA A 19 5.41 12.73 13.46
CA ALA A 19 6.70 13.36 13.17
C ALA A 19 7.34 12.78 11.90
N MET A 20 7.30 11.46 11.72
CA MET A 20 7.79 10.81 10.50
C MET A 20 7.06 11.30 9.26
N ILE A 21 5.72 11.36 9.30
CA ILE A 21 4.92 11.87 8.16
C ILE A 21 5.29 13.32 7.84
N ALA A 22 5.45 14.17 8.86
CA ALA A 22 5.88 15.55 8.67
C ALA A 22 7.25 15.63 7.99
N MET A 23 8.21 14.81 8.43
CA MET A 23 9.55 14.78 7.83
C MET A 23 9.54 14.24 6.38
N ILE A 24 8.69 13.24 6.09
CA ILE A 24 8.50 12.75 4.71
C ILE A 24 7.96 13.86 3.80
N ILE A 25 7.00 14.65 4.27
CA ILE A 25 6.46 15.79 3.52
C ILE A 25 7.54 16.86 3.27
N GLU A 26 8.39 17.13 4.26
CA GLU A 26 9.42 18.16 4.16
C GLU A 26 10.57 17.77 3.21
N LYS A 27 11.12 16.56 3.33
CA LYS A 27 12.34 16.17 2.62
C LYS A 27 12.32 14.77 1.98
N GLY A 28 11.20 14.09 1.98
CA GLY A 28 11.06 12.73 1.43
C GLY A 28 11.49 11.64 2.41
N TYR A 29 11.08 10.38 2.09
CA TYR A 29 11.36 9.24 2.97
C TYR A 29 12.86 8.95 3.11
N ASP A 30 13.61 8.95 2.01
CA ASP A 30 15.02 8.53 2.02
C ASP A 30 15.90 9.50 2.82
N ALA A 31 15.66 10.80 2.66
CA ALA A 31 16.40 11.83 3.38
C ALA A 31 16.02 11.97 4.86
N THR A 32 14.89 11.36 5.28
CA THR A 32 14.43 11.38 6.67
C THR A 32 15.26 10.42 7.52
N THR A 33 15.84 10.93 8.61
CA THR A 33 16.62 10.12 9.57
C THR A 33 15.87 9.93 10.88
N VAL A 34 16.30 8.96 11.70
CA VAL A 34 15.77 8.77 13.06
C VAL A 34 15.99 10.04 13.88
N GLN A 35 17.12 10.76 13.70
CA GLN A 35 17.38 12.01 14.43
C GLN A 35 16.32 13.06 14.11
N ASP A 36 15.98 13.27 12.85
CA ASP A 36 14.92 14.21 12.45
C ASP A 36 13.57 13.90 13.10
N ILE A 37 13.23 12.61 13.14
CA ILE A 37 11.97 12.14 13.71
C ILE A 37 11.90 12.41 15.22
N ILE A 38 12.96 12.09 15.97
CA ILE A 38 12.99 12.30 17.43
C ILE A 38 13.00 13.78 17.79
N ASP A 39 13.73 14.60 17.03
CA ASP A 39 13.77 16.05 17.23
C ASP A 39 12.39 16.66 16.97
N ARG A 40 11.74 16.27 15.88
CA ARG A 40 10.38 16.73 15.53
C ARG A 40 9.32 16.27 16.52
N ALA A 41 9.44 15.03 17.05
CA ALA A 41 8.52 14.48 18.04
C ALA A 41 8.78 14.99 19.46
N HIS A 42 9.88 15.69 19.70
CA HIS A 42 10.37 16.10 21.02
C HIS A 42 10.48 14.93 21.99
N VAL A 43 11.03 13.80 21.53
CA VAL A 43 11.27 12.61 22.35
C VAL A 43 12.76 12.29 22.44
N GLY A 44 13.17 11.63 23.52
CA GLY A 44 14.54 11.18 23.66
C GLY A 44 14.86 9.97 22.75
N ARG A 45 16.13 9.81 22.35
CA ARG A 45 16.61 8.69 21.52
C ARG A 45 16.28 7.33 22.14
N ALA A 46 16.47 7.17 23.45
CA ALA A 46 16.10 5.96 24.17
C ALA A 46 14.60 5.63 24.07
N THR A 47 13.75 6.67 24.09
CA THR A 47 12.31 6.53 23.92
C THR A 47 11.97 6.01 22.52
N PHE A 48 12.62 6.51 21.46
CA PHE A 48 12.42 5.97 20.10
C PHE A 48 12.73 4.48 20.05
N TYR A 49 13.93 4.09 20.50
CA TYR A 49 14.38 2.69 20.44
C TYR A 49 13.61 1.75 21.39
N ALA A 50 12.92 2.27 22.39
CA ALA A 50 11.98 1.49 23.20
C ALA A 50 10.69 1.12 22.43
N HIS A 51 10.37 1.84 21.33
CA HIS A 51 9.16 1.62 20.54
C HIS A 51 9.43 1.04 19.14
N PHE A 52 10.54 1.41 18.51
CA PHE A 52 10.87 1.03 17.14
C PHE A 52 12.38 0.77 17.00
N ALA A 53 12.72 -0.32 16.31
CA ALA A 53 14.13 -0.66 16.08
C ALA A 53 14.82 0.32 15.13
N ASP A 54 14.08 0.83 14.14
CA ASP A 54 14.58 1.69 13.08
C ASP A 54 13.44 2.50 12.43
N LYS A 55 13.79 3.30 11.44
CA LYS A 55 12.85 4.11 10.62
C LYS A 55 11.90 3.22 9.82
N GLU A 56 12.38 2.11 9.29
CA GLU A 56 11.60 1.16 8.51
C GLU A 56 10.49 0.52 9.36
N THR A 57 10.81 0.12 10.58
CA THR A 57 9.84 -0.45 11.54
C THR A 57 8.76 0.57 11.91
N LEU A 58 9.14 1.84 12.09
CA LEU A 58 8.17 2.92 12.33
C LEU A 58 7.26 3.12 11.10
N PHE A 59 7.82 3.18 9.89
CA PHE A 59 7.05 3.30 8.66
C PHE A 59 6.10 2.12 8.46
N HIS A 60 6.58 0.91 8.71
CA HIS A 60 5.76 -0.30 8.65
C HIS A 60 4.57 -0.23 9.61
N SER A 61 4.78 0.26 10.84
CA SER A 61 3.67 0.41 11.80
C SER A 61 2.59 1.37 11.29
N ARG A 62 2.96 2.44 10.59
CA ARG A 62 2.00 3.36 9.96
C ARG A 62 1.24 2.72 8.81
N LEU A 63 1.91 1.87 8.03
CA LEU A 63 1.26 1.10 6.97
C LEU A 63 0.29 0.05 7.51
N GLU A 64 0.56 -0.54 8.67
CA GLU A 64 -0.38 -1.47 9.33
C GLU A 64 -1.66 -0.77 9.80
N ASP A 65 -1.57 0.49 10.26
CA ASP A 65 -2.74 1.30 10.57
C ASP A 65 -3.58 1.54 9.31
N LEU A 66 -2.94 1.93 8.20
CA LEU A 66 -3.59 2.09 6.90
C LEU A 66 -4.18 0.77 6.40
N ARG A 67 -3.45 -0.34 6.54
CA ARG A 67 -3.93 -1.69 6.18
C ARG A 67 -5.21 -2.04 6.94
N THR A 68 -5.23 -1.81 8.24
CA THR A 68 -6.40 -2.10 9.09
C THR A 68 -7.60 -1.28 8.63
N PHE A 69 -7.40 0.01 8.41
CA PHE A 69 -8.44 0.90 7.89
C PHE A 69 -9.01 0.43 6.55
N LEU A 70 -8.15 0.07 5.58
CA LEU A 70 -8.58 -0.41 4.26
C LEU A 70 -9.28 -1.78 4.33
N ARG A 71 -8.80 -2.69 5.18
CA ARG A 71 -9.43 -4.00 5.40
C ARG A 71 -10.83 -3.90 5.99
N ASP A 72 -11.06 -2.98 6.90
CA ASP A 72 -12.37 -2.77 7.49
C ASP A 72 -13.40 -2.31 6.45
N HIS A 73 -12.98 -1.52 5.46
CA HIS A 73 -13.82 -1.15 4.33
C HIS A 73 -14.02 -2.31 3.35
N GLN A 74 -12.98 -3.07 3.05
CA GLN A 74 -13.05 -4.24 2.16
C GLN A 74 -13.99 -5.34 2.70
N ARG A 75 -14.03 -5.55 4.03
CA ARG A 75 -14.90 -6.54 4.66
C ARG A 75 -16.40 -6.28 4.42
N ARG A 76 -16.80 -5.05 4.16
CA ARG A 76 -18.20 -4.66 3.91
C ARG A 76 -18.69 -5.12 2.54
N ALA A 77 -17.79 -5.30 1.58
CA ALA A 77 -18.08 -5.74 0.22
C ALA A 77 -16.92 -6.58 -0.35
N PRO A 78 -16.75 -7.83 0.09
CA PRO A 78 -15.70 -8.71 -0.41
C PRO A 78 -15.80 -8.90 -1.93
N GLY A 79 -14.68 -8.91 -2.63
CA GLY A 79 -14.64 -9.08 -4.08
C GLY A 79 -14.98 -7.82 -4.89
N SER A 80 -15.15 -6.68 -4.22
CA SER A 80 -15.48 -5.41 -4.91
C SER A 80 -14.29 -4.50 -5.14
N LEU A 81 -13.05 -4.92 -4.79
CA LEU A 81 -11.88 -4.03 -4.69
C LEU A 81 -12.17 -2.81 -3.78
N GLY A 82 -12.89 -3.04 -2.67
CA GLY A 82 -13.38 -1.99 -1.79
C GLY A 82 -12.29 -1.09 -1.20
N PHE A 83 -11.04 -1.53 -1.21
CA PHE A 83 -9.88 -0.75 -0.80
C PHE A 83 -9.55 0.39 -1.78
N SER A 84 -9.87 0.26 -3.08
CA SER A 84 -9.35 1.17 -4.11
C SER A 84 -9.92 2.58 -3.99
N LEU A 85 -11.23 2.74 -3.85
CA LEU A 85 -11.85 4.05 -3.64
C LEU A 85 -11.34 4.72 -2.36
N VAL A 86 -11.33 3.97 -1.26
CA VAL A 86 -10.92 4.48 0.05
C VAL A 86 -9.46 4.94 0.04
N LEU A 87 -8.58 4.20 -0.65
CA LEU A 87 -7.18 4.60 -0.78
C LEU A 87 -7.00 5.82 -1.69
N LEU A 88 -7.79 5.96 -2.76
CA LEU A 88 -7.80 7.15 -3.60
C LEU A 88 -8.29 8.38 -2.82
N GLU A 89 -9.36 8.26 -2.04
CA GLU A 89 -9.84 9.33 -1.17
C GLU A 89 -8.77 9.72 -0.13
N HIS A 90 -8.18 8.74 0.55
CA HIS A 90 -7.08 8.97 1.48
C HIS A 90 -5.88 9.67 0.80
N ALA A 91 -5.56 9.28 -0.44
CA ALA A 91 -4.46 9.91 -1.18
C ALA A 91 -4.77 11.36 -1.55
N ARG A 92 -6.01 11.68 -1.93
CA ARG A 92 -6.44 13.04 -2.18
C ARG A 92 -6.36 13.91 -0.93
N ASP A 93 -6.85 13.39 0.18
CA ASP A 93 -6.88 14.12 1.45
C ASP A 93 -5.47 14.36 2.02
N ASN A 94 -4.50 13.53 1.62
CA ASN A 94 -3.09 13.61 2.01
C ASN A 94 -2.18 13.82 0.78
N LEU A 95 -2.60 14.63 -0.18
CA LEU A 95 -1.96 14.74 -1.50
C LEU A 95 -0.47 15.05 -1.43
N THR A 96 -0.05 16.00 -0.60
CA THR A 96 1.35 16.38 -0.45
C THR A 96 2.22 15.20 0.01
N LEU A 97 1.74 14.40 0.96
CA LEU A 97 2.43 13.18 1.40
C LEU A 97 2.59 12.20 0.24
N TRP A 98 1.49 11.94 -0.49
CA TRP A 98 1.51 10.98 -1.59
C TRP A 98 2.40 11.45 -2.75
N GLN A 99 2.43 12.75 -3.05
CA GLN A 99 3.35 13.31 -4.04
C GLN A 99 4.82 13.15 -3.63
N ARG A 100 5.12 13.27 -2.34
CA ARG A 100 6.46 13.03 -1.81
C ARG A 100 6.85 11.55 -1.84
N ILE A 101 5.91 10.64 -1.57
CA ILE A 101 6.14 9.20 -1.64
C ILE A 101 6.23 8.72 -3.09
N ALA A 102 5.35 9.20 -3.98
CA ALA A 102 5.29 8.80 -5.39
C ALA A 102 6.33 9.52 -6.27
N GLY A 103 6.90 10.64 -5.80
CA GLY A 103 7.87 11.42 -6.54
C GLY A 103 9.17 10.64 -6.81
N ARG A 104 9.87 11.02 -7.90
CA ARG A 104 11.11 10.35 -8.36
C ARG A 104 12.26 10.39 -7.35
N GLU A 105 12.22 11.30 -6.39
CA GLU A 105 13.22 11.46 -5.33
C GLU A 105 12.90 10.66 -4.06
N SER A 106 11.74 10.04 -3.99
CA SER A 106 11.32 9.24 -2.85
C SER A 106 11.58 7.77 -3.10
N GLY A 107 12.22 7.14 -2.13
CA GLY A 107 12.76 5.82 -2.25
C GLY A 107 11.80 4.75 -2.72
N ALA A 108 12.33 3.91 -3.56
CA ALA A 108 11.70 2.67 -3.99
C ALA A 108 11.15 1.84 -2.81
N PHE A 109 11.71 2.00 -1.62
CA PHE A 109 11.30 1.30 -0.40
C PHE A 109 9.85 1.59 0.00
N ALA A 110 9.46 2.87 0.11
CA ALA A 110 8.11 3.23 0.55
C ALA A 110 7.05 2.75 -0.47
N LEU A 111 7.31 2.98 -1.77
CA LEU A 111 6.43 2.52 -2.85
C LEU A 111 6.29 1.00 -2.88
N GLN A 112 7.39 0.27 -2.73
CA GLN A 112 7.37 -1.20 -2.68
C GLN A 112 6.55 -1.73 -1.50
N ARG A 113 6.64 -1.08 -0.33
CA ARG A 113 5.86 -1.47 0.84
C ARG A 113 4.36 -1.21 0.64
N ILE A 114 4.01 -0.09 0.02
CA ILE A 114 2.61 0.23 -0.33
C ILE A 114 2.08 -0.76 -1.37
N GLU A 115 2.85 -1.04 -2.42
CA GLU A 115 2.46 -2.02 -3.45
C GLU A 115 2.20 -3.41 -2.85
N ARG A 116 3.06 -3.85 -1.93
CA ARG A 116 2.86 -5.13 -1.20
C ARG A 116 1.58 -5.11 -0.36
N LEU A 117 1.29 -4.01 0.33
CA LEU A 117 0.03 -3.84 1.06
C LEU A 117 -1.18 -3.97 0.13
N ILE A 118 -1.13 -3.33 -1.05
CA ILE A 118 -2.19 -3.42 -2.06
C ILE A 118 -2.32 -4.84 -2.60
N ALA A 119 -1.21 -5.54 -2.84
CA ALA A 119 -1.21 -6.94 -3.28
C ALA A 119 -1.90 -7.85 -2.24
N ASP A 120 -1.63 -7.65 -0.96
CA ASP A 120 -2.30 -8.41 0.12
C ASP A 120 -3.82 -8.17 0.14
N LEU A 121 -4.27 -6.93 -0.12
CA LEU A 121 -5.70 -6.61 -0.23
C LEU A 121 -6.31 -7.22 -1.49
N ALA A 122 -5.63 -7.10 -2.63
CA ALA A 122 -6.07 -7.69 -3.91
C ALA A 122 -6.19 -9.21 -3.82
N ALA A 123 -5.30 -9.89 -3.09
CA ALA A 123 -5.36 -11.34 -2.90
C ALA A 123 -6.64 -11.80 -2.20
N VAL A 124 -7.18 -10.99 -1.28
CA VAL A 124 -8.46 -11.25 -0.62
C VAL A 124 -9.61 -11.21 -1.63
N ASP A 125 -9.62 -10.20 -2.52
CA ASP A 125 -10.67 -10.06 -3.53
C ASP A 125 -10.56 -11.15 -4.63
N VAL A 126 -9.36 -11.45 -5.10
CA VAL A 126 -9.11 -12.55 -6.07
C VAL A 126 -9.61 -13.91 -5.52
N LYS A 127 -9.38 -14.15 -4.21
CA LYS A 127 -9.93 -15.32 -3.53
C LYS A 127 -11.46 -15.30 -3.46
N ALA A 128 -12.04 -14.15 -3.13
CA ALA A 128 -13.49 -13.98 -3.02
C ALA A 128 -14.21 -14.18 -4.36
N TRP A 129 -13.56 -13.84 -5.49
CA TRP A 129 -14.10 -14.10 -6.84
C TRP A 129 -14.12 -15.58 -7.22
N GLY A 130 -13.49 -16.44 -6.42
CA GLY A 130 -13.37 -17.87 -6.77
C GLY A 130 -12.60 -18.09 -8.07
N PHE A 131 -11.58 -17.27 -8.33
CA PHE A 131 -10.77 -17.30 -9.55
C PHE A 131 -10.23 -18.72 -9.83
N LYS A 132 -10.73 -19.33 -10.90
CA LYS A 132 -10.38 -20.70 -11.31
C LYS A 132 -9.08 -20.67 -12.10
N GLY A 133 -7.95 -20.81 -11.45
CA GLY A 133 -6.62 -20.83 -12.07
C GLY A 133 -5.60 -21.54 -11.18
N THR A 134 -4.39 -21.78 -11.73
CA THR A 134 -3.26 -22.29 -10.95
C THR A 134 -2.84 -21.28 -9.88
N ALA A 135 -1.94 -21.69 -8.96
CA ALA A 135 -1.39 -20.79 -7.96
C ALA A 135 -0.69 -19.58 -8.62
N GLU A 136 0.10 -19.85 -9.68
CA GLU A 136 0.83 -18.84 -10.45
C GLU A 136 -0.12 -17.87 -11.16
N GLN A 137 -1.24 -18.37 -11.71
CA GLN A 137 -2.25 -17.51 -12.35
C GLN A 137 -2.94 -16.60 -11.34
N ARG A 138 -3.23 -17.10 -10.13
CA ARG A 138 -3.77 -16.27 -9.05
C ARG A 138 -2.77 -15.21 -8.60
N GLU A 139 -1.50 -15.60 -8.44
CA GLU A 139 -0.43 -14.67 -8.10
C GLU A 139 -0.28 -13.58 -9.16
N LEU A 140 -0.26 -13.95 -10.46
CA LEU A 140 -0.22 -13.01 -11.57
C LEU A 140 -1.41 -12.03 -11.54
N ALA A 141 -2.62 -12.51 -11.27
CA ALA A 141 -3.80 -11.64 -11.14
C ALA A 141 -3.64 -10.64 -10.00
N VAL A 142 -3.10 -11.07 -8.86
CA VAL A 142 -2.82 -10.19 -7.71
C VAL A 142 -1.78 -9.12 -8.10
N GLN A 143 -0.68 -9.50 -8.75
CA GLN A 143 0.37 -8.58 -9.18
C GLN A 143 -0.15 -7.60 -10.25
N TYR A 144 -0.98 -8.07 -11.19
CA TYR A 144 -1.62 -7.21 -12.19
C TYR A 144 -2.52 -6.13 -11.54
N ILE A 145 -3.33 -6.53 -10.54
CA ILE A 145 -4.19 -5.60 -9.81
C ILE A 145 -3.35 -4.59 -9.02
N ALA A 146 -2.37 -5.06 -8.27
CA ALA A 146 -1.54 -4.20 -7.42
C ALA A 146 -0.71 -3.22 -8.26
N GLY A 147 0.02 -3.71 -9.26
CA GLY A 147 0.82 -2.87 -10.16
C GLY A 147 -0.04 -1.90 -10.96
N GLY A 148 -1.19 -2.37 -11.48
CA GLY A 148 -2.14 -1.51 -12.19
C GLY A 148 -2.70 -0.39 -11.29
N PHE A 149 -3.04 -0.71 -10.04
CA PHE A 149 -3.49 0.30 -9.09
C PHE A 149 -2.39 1.31 -8.75
N MET A 150 -1.16 0.83 -8.49
CA MET A 150 -0.01 1.71 -8.24
C MET A 150 0.26 2.65 -9.41
N ALA A 151 0.19 2.15 -10.65
CA ALA A 151 0.36 2.98 -11.84
C ALA A 151 -0.71 4.05 -11.96
N VAL A 152 -1.98 3.72 -11.69
CA VAL A 152 -3.10 4.67 -11.68
C VAL A 152 -2.93 5.69 -10.55
N LEU A 153 -2.62 5.25 -9.34
CA LEU A 153 -2.46 6.09 -8.17
C LEU A 153 -1.32 7.12 -8.37
N THR A 154 -0.14 6.67 -8.78
CA THR A 154 1.02 7.54 -9.02
C THR A 154 0.73 8.53 -10.15
N TRP A 155 0.20 8.06 -11.28
CA TRP A 155 -0.20 8.91 -12.41
C TRP A 155 -1.18 10.01 -11.98
N TRP A 156 -2.16 9.67 -11.16
CA TRP A 156 -3.20 10.60 -10.72
C TRP A 156 -2.68 11.61 -9.68
N VAL A 157 -1.89 11.15 -8.72
CA VAL A 157 -1.26 11.99 -7.69
C VAL A 157 -0.27 12.98 -8.30
N ASP A 158 0.56 12.56 -9.27
CA ASP A 158 1.51 13.42 -10.00
C ASP A 158 0.79 14.55 -10.76
N ARG A 159 -0.45 14.34 -11.15
CA ARG A 159 -1.30 15.36 -11.81
C ARG A 159 -2.13 16.19 -10.82
N GLY A 160 -1.83 16.11 -9.54
CA GLY A 160 -2.48 16.86 -8.49
C GLY A 160 -3.89 16.37 -8.14
N ALA A 161 -4.17 15.09 -8.39
CA ALA A 161 -5.44 14.41 -8.03
C ALA A 161 -6.70 15.19 -8.49
N LYS A 162 -6.65 15.80 -9.68
CA LYS A 162 -7.70 16.72 -10.18
C LYS A 162 -9.01 16.01 -10.52
N LEU A 163 -8.93 14.75 -10.98
CA LEU A 163 -10.13 13.98 -11.29
C LEU A 163 -10.76 13.44 -10.00
N PRO A 164 -12.09 13.34 -9.91
CA PRO A 164 -12.75 12.79 -8.71
C PRO A 164 -12.32 11.34 -8.44
N PRO A 165 -12.00 10.97 -7.18
CA PRO A 165 -11.65 9.59 -6.82
C PRO A 165 -12.67 8.54 -7.27
N PRO A 166 -14.00 8.77 -7.18
CA PRO A 166 -14.98 7.80 -7.68
C PRO A 166 -14.85 7.49 -9.18
N ASP A 167 -14.50 8.48 -10.00
CA ASP A 167 -14.35 8.29 -11.45
C ASP A 167 -13.12 7.44 -11.77
N ILE A 168 -12.01 7.70 -11.08
CA ILE A 168 -10.78 6.93 -11.21
C ILE A 168 -11.01 5.49 -10.73
N ASP A 169 -11.65 5.32 -9.57
CA ASP A 169 -11.99 4.03 -9.01
C ASP A 169 -12.89 3.21 -9.96
N ALA A 170 -13.95 3.82 -10.49
CA ALA A 170 -14.86 3.16 -11.42
C ALA A 170 -14.15 2.70 -12.69
N LEU A 171 -13.24 3.52 -13.23
CA LEU A 171 -12.44 3.15 -14.40
C LEU A 171 -11.48 2.01 -14.08
N PHE A 172 -10.73 2.13 -12.98
CA PHE A 172 -9.79 1.08 -12.54
C PHE A 172 -10.49 -0.26 -12.36
N ARG A 173 -11.59 -0.31 -11.60
CA ARG A 173 -12.37 -1.54 -11.38
C ARG A 173 -12.87 -2.13 -12.69
N ARG A 174 -13.36 -1.29 -13.61
CA ARG A 174 -13.84 -1.76 -14.92
C ARG A 174 -12.71 -2.41 -15.74
N LEU A 175 -11.52 -1.81 -15.74
CA LEU A 175 -10.35 -2.35 -16.45
C LEU A 175 -9.93 -3.69 -15.84
N VAL A 176 -9.85 -3.79 -14.52
CA VAL A 176 -9.50 -5.02 -13.81
C VAL A 176 -10.52 -6.13 -14.10
N MET A 177 -11.81 -5.85 -13.90
CA MET A 177 -12.85 -6.86 -14.06
C MET A 177 -12.94 -7.39 -15.50
N ARG A 178 -12.84 -6.50 -16.51
CA ARG A 178 -12.85 -6.92 -17.92
C ARG A 178 -11.57 -7.69 -18.30
N GLY A 179 -10.42 -7.24 -17.81
CA GLY A 179 -9.14 -7.92 -18.07
C GLY A 179 -9.11 -9.35 -17.52
N LEU A 180 -9.59 -9.53 -16.29
CA LEU A 180 -9.61 -10.84 -15.63
C LEU A 180 -10.68 -11.77 -16.20
N GLN A 181 -11.85 -11.27 -16.62
CA GLN A 181 -12.87 -12.08 -17.30
C GLN A 181 -12.35 -12.71 -18.61
N GLY A 182 -11.56 -11.96 -19.39
CA GLY A 182 -10.91 -12.48 -20.58
C GLY A 182 -9.82 -13.53 -20.27
N ALA A 183 -9.11 -13.36 -19.16
CA ALA A 183 -8.00 -14.25 -18.80
C ALA A 183 -8.44 -15.63 -18.29
N THR A 184 -9.64 -15.77 -17.73
CA THR A 184 -10.18 -17.05 -17.25
C THR A 184 -10.54 -18.03 -18.39
N SER A 185 -10.70 -17.53 -19.62
CA SER A 185 -10.96 -18.35 -20.82
C SER A 185 -9.68 -18.84 -21.51
N LEU A 186 -8.51 -18.30 -21.13
CA LEU A 186 -7.24 -18.71 -21.67
C LEU A 186 -6.75 -19.99 -20.99
N THR A 187 -6.87 -21.13 -21.68
CA THR A 187 -6.15 -22.35 -21.28
C THR A 187 -4.66 -22.14 -21.51
N TRP A 188 -3.93 -21.79 -20.47
CA TRP A 188 -2.48 -21.76 -20.48
C TRP A 188 -1.98 -23.20 -20.67
N ARG A 189 -1.66 -23.58 -21.90
CA ARG A 189 -0.90 -24.81 -22.13
C ARG A 189 0.51 -24.57 -21.62
N SER A 190 0.84 -25.18 -20.48
CA SER A 190 2.20 -25.29 -19.98
C SER A 190 3.06 -25.93 -21.06
N ARG A 191 3.86 -25.15 -21.80
CA ARG A 191 4.96 -25.65 -22.64
C ARG A 191 6.17 -26.01 -21.77
N ALA A 192 5.95 -26.70 -20.69
CA ALA A 192 7.01 -27.27 -19.86
C ALA A 192 7.11 -28.79 -20.16
N ARG A 193 7.31 -29.18 -21.44
CA ARG A 193 7.81 -30.49 -21.83
C ARG A 193 8.10 -30.46 -23.34
N GLU A 194 9.34 -30.24 -23.66
CA GLU A 194 10.05 -30.85 -24.81
C GLU A 194 11.43 -30.19 -24.98
N VAL A 195 12.26 -30.26 -23.93
CA VAL A 195 13.69 -30.41 -24.16
C VAL A 195 13.97 -31.89 -23.94
N ARG A 196 13.67 -32.71 -24.94
CA ARG A 196 14.30 -34.02 -25.08
C ARG A 196 15.73 -33.75 -25.45
N LEU A 197 16.63 -33.99 -24.52
CA LEU A 197 18.02 -34.27 -24.83
C LEU A 197 18.00 -35.51 -25.77
N GLY A 198 18.24 -35.30 -27.04
CA GLY A 198 18.57 -36.34 -27.99
C GLY A 198 19.99 -36.84 -27.74
N PRO A 199 20.30 -38.07 -28.22
CA PRO A 199 21.47 -38.87 -27.84
C PRO A 199 22.80 -38.25 -28.23
#